data_2ae735c38f57e798c5f30665ef59ce65
#
_entry.id   2ae735c38f57e798c5f30665ef59ce65
#
_cell.length_a   1.000
_cell.length_b   1.000
_cell.length_c   1.000
_cell.angle_alpha   90.00
_cell.angle_beta   90.00
_cell.angle_gamma   90.00
#
_symmetry.space_group_name_H-M   'P 1'
#
loop_
_entity.id
_entity.type
_entity.pdbx_description
1 polymer ?
#
loop_
_entity_poly.entity_id
_entity_poly.type
_entity_poly.pdbx_seq_one_letter_code
_entity_poly.pdbx_strand_id
1 'polypeptide(L)'
;MTIFTTSKSTFHQVEDDMKTFLAAYLILTTVIIKPQSASDEVVPVKQIIPDIGLDLRYSTVNNFTGQKLYSIDEAYLSIGAIIKLKLVHDSLKQITSHNGINYPQGLGIKIYDGYRPRAVQYLMFEIFPNPTYVADPNSGSIHNRGGAVDVSIIDMATGQEIPMPTEFDWFGQEASHSYMNLPANVIADRTLLYNMMTQVGGFVPYDAEWWHYTISGASSLPLLDFQMK
;
A
#
# COMPACT_ATOMS: atom_id res chain seq x y z
N MET A 1 10.25 -77.46 -31.75
CA MET A 1 10.00 -77.23 -30.31
C MET A 1 10.64 -75.90 -29.97
N THR A 2 9.93 -74.78 -30.14
CA THR A 2 10.43 -73.41 -30.01
C THR A 2 9.90 -72.89 -28.67
N ILE A 3 10.78 -72.62 -27.72
CA ILE A 3 10.45 -72.13 -26.39
C ILE A 3 10.49 -70.59 -26.45
N PHE A 4 9.36 -69.99 -26.16
CA PHE A 4 9.20 -68.54 -25.97
C PHE A 4 9.86 -68.11 -24.67
N THR A 5 10.87 -67.23 -24.77
CA THR A 5 11.38 -66.43 -23.67
C THR A 5 10.94 -65.00 -23.90
N THR A 6 9.80 -64.61 -23.32
CA THR A 6 9.38 -63.24 -23.28
C THR A 6 9.24 -62.74 -21.83
N SER A 7 9.73 -61.54 -21.63
CA SER A 7 9.10 -60.57 -20.69
C SER A 7 9.46 -60.62 -19.21
N LYS A 8 10.74 -60.52 -18.87
CA LYS A 8 11.12 -59.92 -17.56
C LYS A 8 11.70 -58.49 -17.69
N SER A 9 12.19 -58.11 -18.87
CA SER A 9 12.83 -56.79 -19.07
C SER A 9 11.82 -55.64 -19.20
N THR A 10 10.61 -55.89 -19.75
CA THR A 10 9.59 -54.84 -19.94
C THR A 10 8.90 -54.42 -18.66
N PHE A 11 8.76 -55.31 -17.66
CA PHE A 11 8.14 -54.95 -16.37
C PHE A 11 9.06 -54.07 -15.51
N HIS A 12 10.38 -54.31 -15.51
CA HIS A 12 11.32 -53.47 -14.77
C HIS A 12 11.43 -52.04 -15.35
N GLN A 13 11.38 -51.92 -16.68
CA GLN A 13 11.46 -50.63 -17.35
C GLN A 13 10.25 -49.73 -17.01
N VAL A 14 9.04 -50.33 -16.97
CA VAL A 14 7.78 -49.59 -16.63
C VAL A 14 7.77 -49.17 -15.16
N GLU A 15 8.34 -49.97 -14.23
CA GLU A 15 8.44 -49.58 -12.82
C GLU A 15 9.44 -48.44 -12.57
N ASP A 16 10.56 -48.45 -13.28
CA ASP A 16 11.58 -47.41 -13.17
C ASP A 16 11.11 -46.10 -13.82
N ASP A 17 10.40 -46.14 -14.95
CA ASP A 17 9.81 -44.99 -15.60
C ASP A 17 8.70 -44.37 -14.71
N MET A 18 7.91 -45.22 -14.03
CA MET A 18 6.84 -44.76 -13.13
C MET A 18 7.43 -44.14 -11.85
N LYS A 19 8.53 -44.65 -11.29
CA LYS A 19 9.23 -44.06 -10.15
C LYS A 19 9.87 -42.72 -10.53
N THR A 20 10.42 -42.60 -11.73
CA THR A 20 11.02 -41.39 -12.27
C THR A 20 9.90 -40.30 -12.50
N PHE A 21 8.75 -40.70 -13.01
CA PHE A 21 7.59 -39.79 -13.16
C PHE A 21 7.02 -39.34 -11.84
N LEU A 22 6.91 -40.22 -10.81
CA LEU A 22 6.47 -39.81 -9.47
C LEU A 22 7.47 -38.86 -8.78
N ALA A 23 8.77 -39.12 -8.93
CA ALA A 23 9.81 -38.25 -8.39
C ALA A 23 9.81 -36.86 -9.07
N ALA A 24 9.61 -36.81 -10.40
CA ALA A 24 9.49 -35.54 -11.14
C ALA A 24 8.20 -34.76 -10.77
N TYR A 25 7.09 -35.46 -10.49
CA TYR A 25 5.84 -34.82 -10.09
C TYR A 25 5.89 -34.29 -8.65
N LEU A 26 6.66 -34.92 -7.74
CA LEU A 26 6.83 -34.44 -6.37
C LEU A 26 7.75 -33.20 -6.28
N ILE A 27 8.61 -32.95 -7.27
CA ILE A 27 9.50 -31.77 -7.30
C ILE A 27 8.77 -30.52 -7.82
N LEU A 28 7.66 -30.69 -8.57
CA LEU A 28 6.93 -29.55 -9.17
C LEU A 28 5.91 -28.90 -8.24
N THR A 29 5.71 -29.36 -7.01
CA THR A 29 4.69 -28.83 -6.10
C THR A 29 5.20 -28.27 -4.78
N THR A 30 6.49 -28.05 -4.61
CA THR A 30 6.95 -27.17 -3.54
C THR A 30 6.68 -25.72 -3.95
N VAL A 31 5.44 -25.28 -3.82
CA VAL A 31 5.13 -23.87 -3.63
C VAL A 31 5.91 -23.48 -2.37
N ILE A 32 7.06 -22.81 -2.55
CA ILE A 32 7.76 -22.16 -1.44
C ILE A 32 6.84 -21.04 -0.99
N ILE A 33 5.89 -21.35 -0.10
CA ILE A 33 5.16 -20.33 0.66
C ILE A 33 6.25 -19.71 1.55
N LYS A 34 6.79 -18.57 1.10
CA LYS A 34 7.67 -17.77 1.93
C LYS A 34 6.85 -17.42 3.18
N PRO A 35 7.28 -17.81 4.39
CA PRO A 35 6.53 -17.46 5.58
C PRO A 35 6.39 -15.94 5.60
N GLN A 36 5.16 -15.45 5.76
CA GLN A 36 4.90 -14.04 5.95
C GLN A 36 5.67 -13.60 7.19
N SER A 37 6.53 -12.58 7.05
CA SER A 37 7.24 -12.04 8.21
C SER A 37 6.24 -11.28 9.10
N ALA A 38 6.53 -11.15 10.39
CA ALA A 38 5.68 -10.36 11.29
C ALA A 38 5.53 -8.89 10.80
N SER A 39 6.52 -8.36 10.06
CA SER A 39 6.46 -7.02 9.46
C SER A 39 5.48 -6.90 8.30
N ASP A 40 5.06 -8.03 7.70
CA ASP A 40 4.15 -8.06 6.55
C ASP A 40 2.68 -8.18 6.98
N GLU A 41 2.42 -8.47 8.25
CA GLU A 41 1.06 -8.54 8.80
C GLU A 41 0.38 -7.16 8.69
N VAL A 42 -0.87 -7.15 8.22
CA VAL A 42 -1.67 -5.92 8.06
C VAL A 42 -2.59 -5.77 9.26
N VAL A 43 -2.39 -4.68 9.99
CA VAL A 43 -3.09 -4.40 11.27
C VAL A 43 -3.64 -2.97 11.29
N PRO A 44 -4.59 -2.65 12.20
CA PRO A 44 -5.06 -1.28 12.41
C PRO A 44 -3.91 -0.34 12.80
N VAL A 45 -3.79 0.80 12.11
CA VAL A 45 -2.69 1.76 12.34
C VAL A 45 -2.72 2.33 13.75
N LYS A 46 -3.91 2.59 14.30
CA LYS A 46 -4.07 3.14 15.66
C LYS A 46 -3.60 2.23 16.78
N GLN A 47 -3.39 0.94 16.53
CA GLN A 47 -2.76 0.05 17.52
C GLN A 47 -1.31 0.46 17.83
N ILE A 48 -0.63 1.11 16.88
CA ILE A 48 0.79 1.50 17.00
C ILE A 48 0.95 3.03 17.04
N ILE A 49 0.06 3.78 16.37
CA ILE A 49 0.04 5.25 16.35
C ILE A 49 -1.36 5.74 16.79
N PRO A 50 -1.65 5.77 18.10
CA PRO A 50 -3.01 6.05 18.59
C PRO A 50 -3.53 7.44 18.25
N ASP A 51 -2.64 8.43 18.10
CA ASP A 51 -2.95 9.84 17.86
C ASP A 51 -2.85 10.26 16.38
N ILE A 52 -2.69 9.30 15.45
CA ILE A 52 -2.68 9.60 14.02
C ILE A 52 -4.06 10.10 13.55
N GLY A 53 -4.07 11.12 12.70
CA GLY A 53 -5.28 11.61 12.07
C GLY A 53 -5.83 10.63 11.03
N LEU A 54 -7.15 10.47 10.98
CA LEU A 54 -7.85 9.71 9.94
C LEU A 54 -8.89 10.58 9.25
N ASP A 55 -8.92 10.51 7.93
CA ASP A 55 -9.95 11.07 7.05
C ASP A 55 -10.13 10.09 5.88
N LEU A 56 -10.56 8.85 6.21
CA LEU A 56 -10.65 7.77 5.23
C LEU A 56 -11.74 8.08 4.21
N ARG A 57 -11.32 8.60 3.07
CA ARG A 57 -12.22 9.09 2.02
C ARG A 57 -13.15 8.01 1.50
N TYR A 58 -12.68 6.79 1.40
CA TYR A 58 -13.48 5.65 0.90
C TYR A 58 -14.42 5.05 1.96
N SER A 59 -14.31 5.47 3.23
CA SER A 59 -15.33 5.18 4.27
C SER A 59 -16.55 6.11 4.20
N THR A 60 -16.52 7.09 3.32
CA THR A 60 -17.58 8.07 3.08
C THR A 60 -17.92 8.15 1.59
N VAL A 61 -18.84 9.02 1.20
CA VAL A 61 -19.12 9.35 -0.22
C VAL A 61 -18.22 10.47 -0.75
N ASN A 62 -17.36 11.07 0.10
CA ASN A 62 -16.45 12.15 -0.28
C ASN A 62 -15.17 11.61 -0.90
N ASN A 63 -15.30 10.98 -2.08
CA ASN A 63 -14.21 10.44 -2.89
C ASN A 63 -14.63 10.44 -4.37
N PHE A 64 -13.70 10.16 -5.29
CA PHE A 64 -13.96 10.24 -6.73
C PHE A 64 -15.07 9.29 -7.23
N THR A 65 -15.40 8.22 -6.50
CA THR A 65 -16.45 7.29 -6.89
C THR A 65 -17.84 7.77 -6.49
N GLY A 66 -17.94 8.72 -5.56
CA GLY A 66 -19.19 9.16 -4.95
C GLY A 66 -19.90 8.07 -4.12
N GLN A 67 -19.21 6.97 -3.80
CA GLN A 67 -19.76 5.83 -3.08
C GLN A 67 -18.96 5.54 -1.82
N LYS A 68 -19.62 5.03 -0.78
CA LYS A 68 -18.96 4.45 0.38
C LYS A 68 -18.47 3.05 0.04
N LEU A 69 -17.16 2.86 0.01
CA LEU A 69 -16.51 1.60 -0.37
C LEU A 69 -16.01 0.79 0.83
N TYR A 70 -15.70 1.44 1.97
CA TYR A 70 -15.26 0.80 3.20
C TYR A 70 -16.40 0.72 4.21
N SER A 71 -16.48 -0.40 4.92
CA SER A 71 -17.51 -0.61 5.95
C SER A 71 -17.21 0.14 7.25
N ILE A 72 -15.94 0.43 7.52
CA ILE A 72 -15.44 1.05 8.75
C ILE A 72 -14.57 2.27 8.43
N ASP A 73 -14.33 3.10 9.45
CA ASP A 73 -13.44 4.26 9.42
C ASP A 73 -12.17 3.96 10.24
N GLU A 74 -11.41 2.96 9.78
CA GLU A 74 -10.16 2.50 10.39
C GLU A 74 -9.12 2.21 9.30
N ALA A 75 -7.93 2.79 9.44
CA ALA A 75 -6.82 2.57 8.52
C ALA A 75 -6.04 1.31 8.91
N TYR A 76 -5.74 0.48 7.91
CA TYR A 76 -4.88 -0.70 8.05
C TYR A 76 -3.63 -0.56 7.19
N LEU A 77 -2.49 -1.02 7.68
CA LEU A 77 -1.23 -1.09 6.94
C LEU A 77 -0.42 -2.30 7.42
N SER A 78 0.58 -2.71 6.64
CA SER A 78 1.58 -3.66 7.14
C SER A 78 2.34 -3.06 8.33
N ILE A 79 2.69 -3.88 9.31
CA ILE A 79 3.45 -3.43 10.49
C ILE A 79 4.72 -2.70 10.07
N GLY A 80 5.41 -3.20 9.02
CA GLY A 80 6.60 -2.53 8.47
C GLY A 80 6.33 -1.11 7.97
N ALA A 81 5.17 -0.88 7.31
CA ALA A 81 4.77 0.46 6.89
C ALA A 81 4.39 1.34 8.09
N ILE A 82 3.67 0.79 9.08
CA ILE A 82 3.28 1.55 10.28
C ILE A 82 4.49 2.01 11.09
N ILE A 83 5.51 1.16 11.27
CA ILE A 83 6.74 1.54 11.99
C ILE A 83 7.44 2.72 11.30
N LYS A 84 7.53 2.72 9.98
CA LYS A 84 8.08 3.83 9.19
C LYS A 84 7.22 5.08 9.29
N LEU A 85 5.90 4.94 9.20
CA LEU A 85 4.96 6.04 9.33
C LEU A 85 5.00 6.66 10.73
N LYS A 86 5.22 5.85 11.77
CA LYS A 86 5.40 6.32 13.14
C LYS A 86 6.62 7.23 13.27
N LEU A 87 7.75 6.89 12.64
CA LEU A 87 8.94 7.75 12.65
C LEU A 87 8.63 9.11 12.02
N VAL A 88 7.87 9.15 10.93
CA VAL A 88 7.43 10.39 10.28
C VAL A 88 6.52 11.19 11.19
N HIS A 89 5.48 10.54 11.74
CA HIS A 89 4.50 11.19 12.63
C HIS A 89 5.17 11.78 13.88
N ASP A 90 6.01 11.01 14.56
CA ASP A 90 6.73 11.45 15.76
C ASP A 90 7.73 12.62 15.44
N SER A 91 8.34 12.60 14.26
CA SER A 91 9.25 13.68 13.83
C SER A 91 8.49 14.95 13.48
N LEU A 92 7.33 14.86 12.84
CA LEU A 92 6.45 16.00 12.56
C LEU A 92 5.97 16.67 13.84
N LYS A 93 5.71 15.93 14.91
CA LYS A 93 5.33 16.48 16.22
C LYS A 93 6.38 17.36 16.85
N GLN A 94 7.63 17.30 16.42
CA GLN A 94 8.70 18.19 16.88
C GLN A 94 8.72 19.53 16.09
N ILE A 95 7.95 19.65 15.01
CA ILE A 95 7.89 20.86 14.20
C ILE A 95 6.83 21.79 14.77
N THR A 96 7.25 22.74 15.60
CA THR A 96 6.36 23.70 16.26
C THR A 96 6.24 25.03 15.51
N SER A 97 6.95 25.20 14.39
CA SER A 97 6.83 26.35 13.50
C SER A 97 7.16 25.96 12.07
N HIS A 98 6.33 26.36 11.11
CA HIS A 98 6.52 26.11 9.69
C HIS A 98 5.81 27.21 8.87
N ASN A 99 6.44 27.73 7.81
CA ASN A 99 5.91 28.81 6.96
C ASN A 99 5.45 30.07 7.74
N GLY A 100 6.11 30.39 8.87
CA GLY A 100 5.74 31.53 9.72
C GLY A 100 4.50 31.31 10.59
N ILE A 101 3.91 30.09 10.56
CA ILE A 101 2.80 29.68 11.41
C ILE A 101 3.33 28.90 12.61
N ASN A 102 2.75 29.14 13.79
CA ASN A 102 3.09 28.44 15.03
C ASN A 102 2.14 27.26 15.25
N TYR A 103 2.70 26.08 15.55
CA TYR A 103 2.00 24.81 15.80
C TYR A 103 2.33 24.33 17.22
N PRO A 104 1.65 24.80 18.27
CA PRO A 104 2.06 24.59 19.67
C PRO A 104 2.10 23.12 20.10
N GLN A 105 1.36 22.22 19.43
CA GLN A 105 1.39 20.77 19.65
C GLN A 105 2.13 20.02 18.52
N GLY A 106 2.82 20.76 17.64
CA GLY A 106 3.49 20.21 16.47
C GLY A 106 2.54 19.86 15.33
N LEU A 107 3.12 19.31 14.27
CA LEU A 107 2.41 18.77 13.12
C LEU A 107 2.25 17.24 13.25
N GLY A 108 1.38 16.65 12.47
CA GLY A 108 1.18 15.19 12.45
C GLY A 108 0.70 14.69 11.11
N ILE A 109 0.66 13.36 10.94
CA ILE A 109 0.10 12.72 9.75
C ILE A 109 -1.40 12.51 9.89
N LYS A 110 -2.11 12.75 8.78
CA LYS A 110 -3.49 12.32 8.52
C LYS A 110 -3.49 11.32 7.36
N ILE A 111 -4.23 10.22 7.49
CA ILE A 111 -4.35 9.17 6.46
C ILE A 111 -5.67 9.34 5.71
N TYR A 112 -5.61 9.34 4.37
CA TYR A 112 -6.76 9.27 3.46
C TYR A 112 -7.10 7.85 3.04
N ASP A 113 -6.06 7.02 2.76
CA ASP A 113 -6.18 5.61 2.41
C ASP A 113 -4.94 4.81 2.86
N GLY A 114 -5.15 3.54 3.16
CA GLY A 114 -4.11 2.59 3.52
C GLY A 114 -4.29 1.27 2.79
N TYR A 115 -4.44 0.17 3.53
CA TYR A 115 -4.83 -1.09 2.92
C TYR A 115 -6.21 -0.96 2.28
N ARG A 116 -6.29 -1.41 1.03
CA ARG A 116 -7.50 -1.43 0.22
C ARG A 116 -7.81 -2.88 -0.18
N PRO A 117 -8.97 -3.46 0.19
CA PRO A 117 -9.37 -4.77 -0.30
C PRO A 117 -9.34 -4.82 -1.84
N ARG A 118 -8.86 -5.93 -2.41
CA ARG A 118 -8.76 -6.04 -3.88
C ARG A 118 -10.12 -5.94 -4.57
N ALA A 119 -11.19 -6.43 -3.93
CA ALA A 119 -12.55 -6.27 -4.45
C ALA A 119 -12.93 -4.79 -4.64
N VAL A 120 -12.48 -3.90 -3.75
CA VAL A 120 -12.70 -2.45 -3.87
C VAL A 120 -11.92 -1.87 -5.06
N GLN A 121 -10.71 -2.37 -5.33
CA GLN A 121 -9.91 -1.95 -6.49
C GLN A 121 -10.62 -2.24 -7.82
N TYR A 122 -11.35 -3.36 -7.93
CA TYR A 122 -12.16 -3.66 -9.13
C TYR A 122 -13.27 -2.63 -9.32
N LEU A 123 -14.00 -2.28 -8.26
CA LEU A 123 -15.06 -1.25 -8.32
C LEU A 123 -14.52 0.12 -8.72
N MET A 124 -13.38 0.53 -8.16
CA MET A 124 -12.72 1.79 -8.50
C MET A 124 -12.30 1.83 -9.98
N PHE A 125 -11.69 0.76 -10.47
CA PHE A 125 -11.23 0.68 -11.86
C PHE A 125 -12.39 0.61 -12.85
N GLU A 126 -13.52 -0.01 -12.50
CA GLU A 126 -14.73 0.00 -13.31
C GLU A 126 -15.27 1.42 -13.51
N ILE A 127 -15.23 2.25 -12.45
CA ILE A 127 -15.68 3.64 -12.46
C ILE A 127 -14.69 4.54 -13.21
N PHE A 128 -13.39 4.37 -12.97
CA PHE A 128 -12.34 5.19 -13.58
C PHE A 128 -11.16 4.32 -14.07
N PRO A 129 -11.25 3.75 -15.29
CA PRO A 129 -10.26 2.80 -15.82
C PRO A 129 -9.02 3.53 -16.39
N ASN A 130 -8.31 4.26 -15.53
CA ASN A 130 -7.08 4.95 -15.85
C ASN A 130 -5.93 4.46 -14.97
N PRO A 131 -5.02 3.61 -15.51
CA PRO A 131 -3.95 2.99 -14.72
C PRO A 131 -2.93 3.97 -14.13
N THR A 132 -2.91 5.23 -14.57
CA THR A 132 -2.08 6.28 -13.95
C THR A 132 -2.53 6.61 -12.54
N TYR A 133 -3.86 6.58 -12.28
CA TYR A 133 -4.45 6.98 -11.00
C TYR A 133 -5.11 5.81 -10.27
N VAL A 134 -5.70 4.88 -10.99
CA VAL A 134 -6.33 3.68 -10.42
C VAL A 134 -5.67 2.45 -11.02
N ALA A 135 -4.82 1.77 -10.24
CA ALA A 135 -4.07 0.61 -10.71
C ALA A 135 -4.98 -0.49 -11.26
N ASP A 136 -4.55 -1.18 -12.35
CA ASP A 136 -5.26 -2.32 -12.91
C ASP A 136 -5.42 -3.43 -11.86
N PRO A 137 -6.66 -3.81 -11.47
CA PRO A 137 -6.91 -4.79 -10.43
C PRO A 137 -6.41 -6.20 -10.77
N ASN A 138 -6.16 -6.51 -12.06
CA ASN A 138 -5.58 -7.79 -12.45
C ASN A 138 -4.13 -7.91 -11.96
N SER A 139 -3.37 -6.82 -12.03
CA SER A 139 -2.01 -6.71 -11.47
C SER A 139 -2.03 -6.42 -9.98
N GLY A 140 -3.10 -5.80 -9.49
CA GLY A 140 -3.27 -5.32 -8.13
C GLY A 140 -2.51 -4.02 -7.83
N SER A 141 -2.99 -3.29 -6.83
CA SER A 141 -2.36 -2.10 -6.27
C SER A 141 -1.43 -2.45 -5.11
N ILE A 142 -0.48 -1.56 -4.80
CA ILE A 142 0.32 -1.67 -3.58
C ILE A 142 -0.55 -1.45 -2.33
N HIS A 143 -1.65 -0.69 -2.43
CA HIS A 143 -2.68 -0.61 -1.39
C HIS A 143 -3.29 -1.99 -1.06
N ASN A 144 -3.48 -2.86 -2.07
CA ASN A 144 -4.00 -4.21 -1.83
C ASN A 144 -3.01 -5.13 -1.09
N ARG A 145 -1.81 -4.63 -0.81
CA ARG A 145 -0.72 -5.34 -0.11
C ARG A 145 -0.43 -4.75 1.27
N GLY A 146 -1.13 -3.67 1.68
CA GLY A 146 -0.86 -2.92 2.91
C GLY A 146 0.49 -2.19 2.90
N GLY A 147 1.10 -2.00 1.73
CA GLY A 147 2.41 -1.37 1.57
C GLY A 147 2.39 0.06 1.04
N ALA A 148 1.20 0.61 0.72
CA ALA A 148 1.00 1.99 0.31
C ALA A 148 0.13 2.74 1.30
N VAL A 149 0.34 4.05 1.40
CA VAL A 149 -0.44 4.97 2.22
C VAL A 149 -0.58 6.31 1.52
N ASP A 150 -1.80 6.85 1.54
CA ASP A 150 -2.13 8.19 1.09
C ASP A 150 -2.29 9.09 2.31
N VAL A 151 -1.50 10.16 2.37
CA VAL A 151 -1.34 10.97 3.58
C VAL A 151 -1.30 12.46 3.30
N SER A 152 -1.61 13.23 4.36
CA SER A 152 -1.36 14.66 4.45
C SER A 152 -0.81 15.04 5.82
N ILE A 153 -0.52 16.34 6.00
CA ILE A 153 -0.06 16.91 7.28
C ILE A 153 -1.20 17.69 7.93
N ILE A 154 -1.36 17.51 9.24
CA ILE A 154 -2.29 18.28 10.08
C ILE A 154 -1.56 19.02 11.21
N ASP A 155 -2.16 20.11 11.66
CA ASP A 155 -1.87 20.71 12.96
C ASP A 155 -2.44 19.81 14.07
N MET A 156 -1.58 19.33 14.97
CA MET A 156 -2.01 18.42 16.05
C MET A 156 -2.91 19.10 17.10
N ALA A 157 -2.87 20.43 17.20
CA ALA A 157 -3.72 21.18 18.13
C ALA A 157 -5.18 21.28 17.64
N THR A 158 -5.39 21.39 16.34
CA THR A 158 -6.70 21.68 15.73
C THR A 158 -7.26 20.53 14.89
N GLY A 159 -6.42 19.60 14.46
CA GLY A 159 -6.75 18.55 13.48
C GLY A 159 -6.92 19.10 12.05
N GLN A 160 -6.67 20.39 11.82
CA GLN A 160 -6.81 21.00 10.50
C GLN A 160 -5.61 20.65 9.62
N GLU A 161 -5.88 20.33 8.36
CA GLU A 161 -4.86 20.10 7.35
C GLU A 161 -4.15 21.40 6.99
N ILE A 162 -2.80 21.34 6.83
CA ILE A 162 -2.05 22.45 6.24
C ILE A 162 -2.25 22.49 4.72
N PRO A 163 -2.08 23.65 4.05
CA PRO A 163 -2.38 23.77 2.62
C PRO A 163 -1.58 22.80 1.74
N MET A 164 -2.27 22.02 0.92
CA MET A 164 -1.67 21.10 -0.05
C MET A 164 -2.03 21.50 -1.49
N PRO A 165 -1.32 20.97 -2.52
CA PRO A 165 -1.48 21.40 -3.92
C PRO A 165 -2.90 21.29 -4.45
N THR A 166 -3.59 20.20 -4.12
CA THR A 166 -4.94 19.88 -4.59
C THR A 166 -5.70 19.13 -3.50
N GLU A 167 -6.98 18.97 -3.67
CA GLU A 167 -7.74 17.96 -2.93
C GLU A 167 -7.19 16.55 -3.21
N PHE A 168 -7.43 15.62 -2.28
CA PHE A 168 -7.17 14.21 -2.47
C PHE A 168 -7.98 13.68 -3.67
N ASP A 169 -7.45 12.72 -4.42
CA ASP A 169 -8.06 12.18 -5.66
C ASP A 169 -8.22 13.20 -6.80
N TRP A 170 -7.43 14.28 -6.81
CA TRP A 170 -7.37 15.18 -7.96
C TRP A 170 -6.58 14.54 -9.11
N PHE A 171 -7.26 14.12 -10.17
CA PHE A 171 -6.65 13.44 -11.32
C PHE A 171 -6.18 14.45 -12.38
N GLY A 172 -5.14 15.22 -12.05
CA GLY A 172 -4.55 16.24 -12.91
C GLY A 172 -3.09 16.48 -12.59
N GLN A 173 -2.39 17.17 -13.51
CA GLN A 173 -0.96 17.47 -13.35
C GLN A 173 -0.64 18.29 -12.09
N GLU A 174 -1.62 19.02 -11.56
CA GLU A 174 -1.48 19.84 -10.35
C GLU A 174 -1.20 19.00 -9.10
N ALA A 175 -1.60 17.72 -9.10
CA ALA A 175 -1.31 16.78 -8.03
C ALA A 175 0.13 16.25 -8.05
N SER A 176 0.87 16.44 -9.14
CA SER A 176 2.23 15.93 -9.27
C SER A 176 3.19 16.62 -8.29
N HIS A 177 4.15 15.84 -7.77
CA HIS A 177 5.27 16.39 -7.00
C HIS A 177 6.10 17.41 -7.76
N SER A 178 6.19 17.30 -9.08
CA SER A 178 6.96 18.20 -9.96
C SER A 178 6.22 19.48 -10.35
N TYR A 179 4.91 19.59 -10.05
CA TYR A 179 4.14 20.80 -10.40
C TYR A 179 4.53 22.00 -9.54
N MET A 180 4.94 23.11 -10.20
CA MET A 180 5.52 24.28 -9.52
C MET A 180 4.68 25.56 -9.65
N ASN A 181 3.59 25.55 -10.42
CA ASN A 181 2.72 26.73 -10.54
C ASN A 181 1.72 26.81 -9.37
N LEU A 182 2.27 26.95 -8.16
CA LEU A 182 1.54 26.97 -6.88
C LEU A 182 2.06 28.11 -6.00
N PRO A 183 1.29 28.57 -5.00
CA PRO A 183 1.80 29.48 -3.96
C PRO A 183 3.01 28.89 -3.24
N ALA A 184 3.97 29.77 -2.87
CA ALA A 184 5.23 29.34 -2.27
C ALA A 184 5.06 28.55 -0.94
N ASN A 185 4.05 28.91 -0.12
CA ASN A 185 3.73 28.17 1.10
C ASN A 185 3.22 26.76 0.80
N VAL A 186 2.39 26.58 -0.24
CA VAL A 186 1.89 25.25 -0.66
C VAL A 186 3.03 24.37 -1.18
N ILE A 187 3.96 24.94 -1.95
CA ILE A 187 5.17 24.23 -2.38
C ILE A 187 6.01 23.80 -1.16
N ALA A 188 6.15 24.68 -0.15
CA ALA A 188 6.90 24.37 1.06
C ALA A 188 6.21 23.28 1.90
N ASP A 189 4.87 23.31 2.02
CA ASP A 189 4.08 22.31 2.74
C ASP A 189 4.18 20.93 2.08
N ARG A 190 4.00 20.85 0.76
CA ARG A 190 4.22 19.61 -0.02
C ARG A 190 5.67 19.11 0.12
N THR A 191 6.65 20.02 0.08
CA THR A 191 8.07 19.67 0.21
C THR A 191 8.37 19.14 1.61
N LEU A 192 7.75 19.68 2.65
CA LEU A 192 7.85 19.15 4.01
C LEU A 192 7.33 17.70 4.05
N LEU A 193 6.12 17.44 3.54
CA LEU A 193 5.56 16.08 3.49
C LEU A 193 6.51 15.14 2.73
N TYR A 194 6.93 15.54 1.54
CA TYR A 194 7.85 14.74 0.71
C TYR A 194 9.14 14.37 1.46
N ASN A 195 9.80 15.36 2.08
CA ASN A 195 11.05 15.12 2.81
C ASN A 195 10.84 14.22 4.04
N MET A 196 9.77 14.44 4.79
CA MET A 196 9.46 13.62 5.96
C MET A 196 9.17 12.17 5.56
N MET A 197 8.37 11.95 4.53
CA MET A 197 8.05 10.61 4.05
C MET A 197 9.28 9.90 3.45
N THR A 198 10.09 10.59 2.66
CA THR A 198 11.23 9.96 1.96
C THR A 198 12.48 9.86 2.82
N GLN A 199 12.88 10.92 3.53
CA GLN A 199 14.16 10.97 4.25
C GLN A 199 14.05 10.40 5.66
N VAL A 200 12.92 10.60 6.35
CA VAL A 200 12.70 10.08 7.70
C VAL A 200 12.05 8.70 7.65
N GLY A 201 10.94 8.55 6.90
CA GLY A 201 10.20 7.30 6.79
C GLY A 201 10.84 6.29 5.82
N GLY A 202 11.64 6.75 4.86
CA GLY A 202 12.21 5.90 3.81
C GLY A 202 11.15 5.30 2.90
N PHE A 203 10.07 6.04 2.67
CA PHE A 203 9.06 5.71 1.68
C PHE A 203 9.51 6.12 0.28
N VAL A 204 8.90 5.53 -0.73
CA VAL A 204 9.06 5.86 -2.14
C VAL A 204 7.82 6.64 -2.58
N PRO A 205 7.97 7.87 -3.08
CA PRO A 205 6.84 8.68 -3.55
C PRO A 205 6.37 8.19 -4.93
N TYR A 206 5.12 8.49 -5.27
CA TYR A 206 4.60 8.40 -6.63
C TYR A 206 4.48 9.80 -7.23
N ASP A 207 5.19 10.08 -8.31
CA ASP A 207 5.33 11.47 -8.81
C ASP A 207 4.01 12.12 -9.21
N ALA A 208 3.03 11.35 -9.72
CA ALA A 208 1.74 11.89 -10.17
C ALA A 208 0.81 12.31 -9.02
N GLU A 209 1.08 11.90 -7.77
CA GLU A 209 0.19 12.08 -6.62
C GLU A 209 0.98 12.51 -5.39
N TRP A 210 0.84 13.76 -4.93
CA TRP A 210 1.59 14.31 -3.80
C TRP A 210 1.34 13.59 -2.47
N TRP A 211 0.20 12.91 -2.33
CA TRP A 211 -0.22 12.18 -1.12
C TRP A 211 0.27 10.74 -1.08
N HIS A 212 0.63 10.12 -2.23
CA HIS A 212 0.85 8.68 -2.34
C HIS A 212 2.30 8.24 -2.09
N TYR A 213 2.48 7.33 -1.13
CA TYR A 213 3.79 6.80 -0.75
C TYR A 213 3.75 5.30 -0.53
N THR A 214 4.82 4.59 -0.93
CA THR A 214 4.94 3.14 -0.77
C THR A 214 6.19 2.76 0.00
N ILE A 215 6.18 1.64 0.72
CA ILE A 215 7.43 1.09 1.29
C ILE A 215 8.24 0.39 0.20
N SER A 216 9.58 0.44 0.32
CA SER A 216 10.45 -0.29 -0.59
C SER A 216 10.16 -1.79 -0.54
N GLY A 217 10.11 -2.44 -1.72
CA GLY A 217 9.82 -3.87 -1.82
C GLY A 217 8.34 -4.25 -1.64
N ALA A 218 7.42 -3.30 -1.51
CA ALA A 218 5.99 -3.56 -1.33
C ALA A 218 5.37 -4.43 -2.42
N SER A 219 5.91 -4.41 -3.64
CA SER A 219 5.45 -5.27 -4.75
C SER A 219 5.63 -6.77 -4.48
N SER A 220 6.53 -7.14 -3.56
CA SER A 220 6.75 -8.53 -3.15
C SER A 220 5.81 -9.02 -2.05
N LEU A 221 5.05 -8.12 -1.40
CA LEU A 221 4.02 -8.48 -0.43
C LEU A 221 2.85 -9.17 -1.13
N PRO A 222 2.14 -10.09 -0.44
CA PRO A 222 0.99 -10.77 -1.02
C PRO A 222 -0.15 -9.80 -1.33
N LEU A 223 -0.90 -10.07 -2.40
CA LEU A 223 -2.19 -9.42 -2.64
C LEU A 223 -3.21 -9.96 -1.64
N LEU A 224 -3.90 -9.05 -0.97
CA LEU A 224 -4.87 -9.36 0.07
C LEU A 224 -6.27 -8.88 -0.38
N ASP A 225 -7.31 -9.56 0.13
CA ASP A 225 -8.71 -9.21 -0.14
C ASP A 225 -9.61 -9.42 1.09
N PHE A 226 -9.03 -9.33 2.30
CA PHE A 226 -9.86 -9.39 3.49
C PHE A 226 -10.63 -8.07 3.68
N GLN A 227 -11.88 -8.18 4.15
CA GLN A 227 -12.67 -7.01 4.50
C GLN A 227 -12.28 -6.51 5.88
N MET A 228 -12.02 -5.20 5.99
CA MET A 228 -11.73 -4.54 7.26
C MET A 228 -12.95 -4.59 8.18
N LYS A 229 -12.73 -4.92 9.46
CA LYS A 229 -13.78 -5.11 10.48
C LYS A 229 -13.41 -4.39 11.77
#